data_74a446487896e2f69b0382151200dd57
#
_entry.id   74a446487896e2f69b0382151200dd57
#
_cell.length_a   1.000
_cell.length_b   1.000
_cell.length_c   1.000
_cell.angle_alpha   90.00
_cell.angle_beta   90.00
_cell.angle_gamma   90.00
#
_symmetry.space_group_name_H-M   'P 1'
#
loop_
_entity.id
_entity.type
_entity.pdbx_description
1 polymer ?
#
loop_
_entity_poly.entity_id
_entity_poly.type
_entity_poly.pdbx_seq_one_letter_code
_entity_poly.pdbx_strand_id
1 'polypeptide(L)'
;MSWLSLLLVTKIAVTGLLVAAPLLLLPKARLEQFTNITTPTALFFRLYGVAITALLVGYAFGIPPAEEGRFPWGVVCMGTVSNGGGAILLLVYSQNNNHRVLAAFFGLIALGLIAAMVLPAGALQKAW
;
A
#
# COMPACT_ATOMS: atom_id res chain seq x y z
N MET A 1 -11.96 16.50 3.81
CA MET A 1 -11.57 15.18 3.28
C MET A 1 -12.45 14.10 3.87
N SER A 2 -12.85 13.12 3.06
CA SER A 2 -13.54 11.94 3.57
C SER A 2 -12.59 10.99 4.32
N TRP A 3 -13.13 10.11 5.16
CA TRP A 3 -12.32 9.09 5.84
C TRP A 3 -11.57 8.20 4.85
N LEU A 4 -12.24 7.85 3.74
CA LEU A 4 -11.61 7.06 2.69
C LEU A 4 -10.45 7.82 2.02
N SER A 5 -10.64 9.09 1.67
CA SER A 5 -9.56 9.92 1.10
C SER A 5 -8.37 10.01 2.05
N LEU A 6 -8.62 10.18 3.34
CA LEU A 6 -7.56 10.22 4.35
C LEU A 6 -6.76 8.89 4.38
N LEU A 7 -7.45 7.75 4.33
CA LEU A 7 -6.83 6.43 4.26
C LEU A 7 -5.96 6.30 3.00
N LEU A 8 -6.49 6.71 1.84
CA LEU A 8 -5.75 6.63 0.57
C LEU A 8 -4.52 7.55 0.56
N VAL A 9 -4.65 8.79 1.03
CA VAL A 9 -3.51 9.73 1.13
C VAL A 9 -2.44 9.19 2.07
N THR A 10 -2.83 8.69 3.24
CA THR A 10 -1.90 8.08 4.20
C THR A 10 -1.16 6.89 3.56
N LYS A 11 -1.91 6.02 2.86
CA LYS A 11 -1.32 4.89 2.13
C LYS A 11 -0.31 5.36 1.09
N ILE A 12 -0.65 6.35 0.28
CA ILE A 12 0.24 6.90 -0.75
C ILE A 12 1.51 7.47 -0.11
N ALA A 13 1.38 8.31 0.91
CA ALA A 13 2.51 8.96 1.55
C ALA A 13 3.46 7.95 2.21
N VAL A 14 2.93 7.07 3.05
CA VAL A 14 3.74 6.10 3.80
C VAL A 14 4.38 5.08 2.86
N THR A 15 3.61 4.50 1.93
CA THR A 15 4.15 3.50 0.99
C THR A 15 5.10 4.14 -0.02
N GLY A 16 4.82 5.34 -0.48
CA GLY A 16 5.70 6.08 -1.37
C GLY A 16 7.07 6.34 -0.76
N LEU A 17 7.11 6.82 0.48
CA LEU A 17 8.35 7.17 1.17
C LEU A 17 9.10 5.93 1.70
N LEU A 18 8.40 4.96 2.28
CA LEU A 18 9.04 3.85 2.99
C LEU A 18 9.21 2.58 2.15
N VAL A 19 8.54 2.48 1.00
CA VAL A 19 8.63 1.29 0.14
C VAL A 19 9.06 1.65 -1.28
N ALA A 20 8.27 2.47 -1.99
CA ALA A 20 8.55 2.78 -3.39
C ALA A 20 9.87 3.52 -3.59
N ALA A 21 10.11 4.60 -2.85
CA ALA A 21 11.34 5.38 -2.98
C ALA A 21 12.60 4.56 -2.62
N PRO A 22 12.67 3.81 -1.51
CA PRO A 22 13.79 2.92 -1.25
C PRO A 22 14.04 1.90 -2.35
N LEU A 23 12.99 1.22 -2.84
CA LEU A 23 13.12 0.22 -3.89
C LEU A 23 13.67 0.81 -5.20
N LEU A 24 13.33 2.05 -5.51
CA LEU A 24 13.77 2.73 -6.73
C LEU A 24 15.16 3.37 -6.60
N LEU A 25 15.53 3.87 -5.42
CA LEU A 25 16.68 4.76 -5.25
C LEU A 25 17.84 4.14 -4.48
N LEU A 26 17.59 3.23 -3.52
CA LEU A 26 18.66 2.70 -2.69
C LEU A 26 19.56 1.70 -3.45
N PRO A 27 20.86 1.61 -3.07
CA PRO A 27 21.77 0.60 -3.60
C PRO A 27 21.30 -0.82 -3.27
N LYS A 28 21.60 -1.77 -4.15
CA LYS A 28 21.26 -3.20 -4.00
C LYS A 28 21.63 -3.75 -2.61
N ALA A 29 22.84 -3.46 -2.14
CA ALA A 29 23.33 -3.96 -0.85
C ALA A 29 22.45 -3.51 0.33
N ARG A 30 21.96 -2.27 0.32
CA ARG A 30 21.02 -1.76 1.34
C ARG A 30 19.67 -2.45 1.27
N LEU A 31 19.16 -2.68 0.06
CA LEU A 31 17.88 -3.36 -0.16
C LEU A 31 17.95 -4.81 0.29
N GLU A 32 19.03 -5.52 0.01
CA GLU A 32 19.24 -6.89 0.48
C GLU A 32 19.31 -6.98 2.01
N GLN A 33 19.98 -6.04 2.66
CA GLN A 33 20.00 -5.96 4.13
C GLN A 33 18.60 -5.70 4.71
N PHE A 34 17.85 -4.79 4.11
CA PHE A 34 16.52 -4.40 4.59
C PHE A 34 15.48 -5.47 4.37
N THR A 35 15.50 -6.13 3.21
CA THR A 35 14.51 -7.15 2.83
C THR A 35 14.93 -8.56 3.26
N ASN A 36 16.20 -8.78 3.54
CA ASN A 36 16.81 -10.10 3.73
C ASN A 36 16.61 -11.03 2.50
N ILE A 37 16.58 -10.44 1.32
CA ILE A 37 16.43 -11.13 0.04
C ILE A 37 17.65 -10.83 -0.81
N THR A 38 18.39 -11.88 -1.19
CA THR A 38 19.53 -11.77 -2.10
C THR A 38 19.10 -11.96 -3.54
N THR A 39 19.51 -11.05 -4.41
CA THR A 39 19.20 -11.09 -5.85
C THR A 39 20.48 -10.93 -6.68
N PRO A 40 20.56 -11.53 -7.91
CA PRO A 40 21.70 -11.36 -8.80
C PRO A 40 21.93 -9.88 -9.20
N THR A 41 20.83 -9.14 -9.41
CA THR A 41 20.86 -7.73 -9.83
C THR A 41 19.85 -6.91 -9.06
N ALA A 42 19.96 -5.57 -9.09
CA ALA A 42 18.93 -4.68 -8.52
C ALA A 42 17.61 -4.67 -9.32
N LEU A 43 17.55 -5.33 -10.47
CA LEU A 43 16.42 -5.27 -11.40
C LEU A 43 15.09 -5.63 -10.74
N PHE A 44 15.04 -6.72 -9.97
CA PHE A 44 13.81 -7.15 -9.30
C PHE A 44 13.29 -6.12 -8.30
N PHE A 45 14.17 -5.48 -7.53
CA PHE A 45 13.79 -4.40 -6.64
C PHE A 45 13.24 -3.20 -7.40
N ARG A 46 13.84 -2.84 -8.55
CA ARG A 46 13.38 -1.72 -9.39
C ARG A 46 12.03 -2.02 -10.02
N LEU A 47 11.85 -3.21 -10.58
CA LEU A 47 10.57 -3.63 -11.15
C LEU A 47 9.46 -3.62 -10.09
N TYR A 48 9.74 -4.12 -8.89
CA TYR A 48 8.79 -4.08 -7.80
C TYR A 48 8.49 -2.64 -7.35
N GLY A 49 9.51 -1.78 -7.29
CA GLY A 49 9.33 -0.35 -7.00
C GLY A 49 8.43 0.35 -8.03
N VAL A 50 8.60 0.05 -9.33
CA VAL A 50 7.72 0.56 -10.40
C VAL A 50 6.29 0.05 -10.21
N ALA A 51 6.11 -1.25 -9.92
CA ALA A 51 4.78 -1.83 -9.69
C ALA A 51 4.07 -1.19 -8.50
N ILE A 52 4.77 -0.98 -7.38
CA ILE A 52 4.23 -0.26 -6.23
C ILE A 52 3.87 1.18 -6.59
N THR A 53 4.72 1.88 -7.34
CA THR A 53 4.43 3.26 -7.79
C THR A 53 3.17 3.30 -8.65
N ALA A 54 2.97 2.35 -9.56
CA ALA A 54 1.75 2.26 -10.36
C ALA A 54 0.50 2.06 -9.50
N LEU A 55 0.58 1.25 -8.44
CA LEU A 55 -0.51 1.12 -7.47
C LEU A 55 -0.79 2.44 -6.73
N LEU A 56 0.26 3.20 -6.36
CA LEU A 56 0.08 4.50 -5.70
C LEU A 56 -0.61 5.51 -6.61
N VAL A 57 -0.29 5.51 -7.91
CA VAL A 57 -1.02 6.31 -8.92
C VAL A 57 -2.49 5.88 -8.97
N GLY A 58 -2.76 4.57 -8.96
CA GLY A 58 -4.13 4.04 -8.89
C GLY A 58 -4.89 4.54 -7.66
N TYR A 59 -4.27 4.55 -6.48
CA TYR A 59 -4.87 5.12 -5.27
C TYR A 59 -5.17 6.61 -5.39
N ALA A 60 -4.29 7.39 -6.03
CA ALA A 60 -4.51 8.82 -6.24
C ALA A 60 -5.77 9.09 -7.07
N PHE A 61 -6.07 8.26 -8.07
CA PHE A 61 -7.30 8.34 -8.85
C PHE A 61 -8.57 7.99 -8.04
N GLY A 62 -8.43 7.35 -6.90
CA GLY A 62 -9.56 7.08 -5.99
C GLY A 62 -9.99 8.28 -5.14
N ILE A 63 -9.12 9.29 -4.98
CA ILE A 63 -9.38 10.43 -4.09
C ILE A 63 -10.47 11.34 -4.65
N PRO A 64 -10.44 11.83 -5.91
CA PRO A 64 -11.47 12.71 -6.43
C PRO A 64 -12.89 12.13 -6.32
N PRO A 65 -13.18 10.90 -6.78
CA PRO A 65 -14.52 10.34 -6.63
C PRO A 65 -14.94 10.22 -5.16
N ALA A 66 -14.04 9.86 -4.25
CA ALA A 66 -14.36 9.78 -2.82
C ALA A 66 -14.74 11.15 -2.24
N GLU A 67 -14.08 12.22 -2.67
CA GLU A 67 -14.43 13.59 -2.25
C GLU A 67 -15.76 14.09 -2.85
N GLU A 68 -16.13 13.57 -4.01
CA GLU A 68 -17.43 13.84 -4.67
C GLU A 68 -18.58 12.96 -4.13
N GLY A 69 -18.33 12.15 -3.11
CA GLY A 69 -19.33 11.25 -2.54
C GLY A 69 -19.61 9.99 -3.36
N ARG A 70 -18.74 9.68 -4.33
CA ARG A 70 -18.82 8.47 -5.16
C ARG A 70 -17.79 7.45 -4.68
N PHE A 71 -18.24 6.25 -4.32
CA PHE A 71 -17.35 5.23 -3.79
C PHE A 71 -16.49 4.60 -4.91
N PRO A 72 -15.13 4.69 -4.83
CA PRO A 72 -14.23 4.22 -5.88
C PRO A 72 -13.98 2.71 -5.78
N TRP A 73 -14.98 1.88 -6.06
CA TRP A 73 -14.97 0.43 -5.91
C TRP A 73 -13.72 -0.24 -6.49
N GLY A 74 -13.35 0.10 -7.73
CA GLY A 74 -12.17 -0.49 -8.38
C GLY A 74 -10.88 -0.26 -7.62
N VAL A 75 -10.69 0.96 -7.11
CA VAL A 75 -9.50 1.33 -6.33
C VAL A 75 -9.49 0.61 -4.98
N VAL A 76 -10.64 0.55 -4.30
CA VAL A 76 -10.74 -0.10 -3.00
C VAL A 76 -10.56 -1.62 -3.12
N CYS A 77 -11.14 -2.26 -4.13
CA CYS A 77 -10.93 -3.69 -4.40
C CYS A 77 -9.46 -3.99 -4.74
N MET A 78 -8.85 -3.21 -5.65
CA MET A 78 -7.42 -3.32 -5.97
C MET A 78 -6.56 -3.20 -4.70
N GLY A 79 -6.86 -2.21 -3.87
CA GLY A 79 -6.15 -1.97 -2.63
C GLY A 79 -6.29 -3.10 -1.62
N THR A 80 -7.48 -3.67 -1.49
CA THR A 80 -7.76 -4.81 -0.60
C THR A 80 -6.94 -6.03 -1.02
N VAL A 81 -6.94 -6.35 -2.31
CA VAL A 81 -6.17 -7.48 -2.85
C VAL A 81 -4.66 -7.27 -2.67
N SER A 82 -4.15 -6.10 -3.03
CA SER A 82 -2.70 -5.83 -2.97
C SER A 82 -2.18 -5.77 -1.53
N ASN A 83 -2.90 -5.12 -0.61
CA ASN A 83 -2.46 -5.04 0.79
C ASN A 83 -2.75 -6.32 1.56
N GLY A 84 -3.91 -6.93 1.37
CA GLY A 84 -4.25 -8.21 2.01
C GLY A 84 -3.32 -9.34 1.56
N GLY A 85 -3.11 -9.49 0.25
CA GLY A 85 -2.16 -10.45 -0.30
C GLY A 85 -0.73 -10.19 0.16
N GLY A 86 -0.28 -8.94 0.13
CA GLY A 86 1.03 -8.54 0.63
C GLY A 86 1.22 -8.85 2.12
N ALA A 87 0.23 -8.54 2.94
CA ALA A 87 0.28 -8.85 4.38
C ALA A 87 0.38 -10.36 4.64
N ILE A 88 -0.43 -11.17 3.97
CA ILE A 88 -0.42 -12.64 4.11
C ILE A 88 0.95 -13.20 3.70
N LEU A 89 1.47 -12.81 2.53
CA LEU A 89 2.76 -13.30 2.06
C LEU A 89 3.91 -12.89 2.99
N LEU A 90 3.90 -11.65 3.46
CA LEU A 90 4.92 -11.19 4.41
C LEU A 90 4.86 -11.93 5.74
N LEU A 91 3.67 -12.31 6.23
CA LEU A 91 3.53 -13.12 7.45
C LEU A 91 4.00 -14.56 7.24
N VAL A 92 3.63 -15.18 6.12
CA VAL A 92 3.99 -16.58 5.80
C VAL A 92 5.51 -16.72 5.60
N TYR A 93 6.13 -15.78 4.90
CA TYR A 93 7.56 -15.78 4.58
C TYR A 93 8.40 -14.84 5.45
N SER A 94 7.87 -14.44 6.62
CA SER A 94 8.56 -13.50 7.53
C SER A 94 9.89 -14.07 8.01
N GLN A 95 10.96 -13.33 7.75
CA GLN A 95 12.32 -13.68 8.18
C GLN A 95 12.92 -12.65 9.15
N ASN A 96 12.31 -11.48 9.28
CA ASN A 96 12.81 -10.40 10.12
C ASN A 96 11.67 -9.49 10.61
N ASN A 97 11.99 -8.58 11.53
CA ASN A 97 11.02 -7.62 12.07
C ASN A 97 10.49 -6.64 11.02
N ASN A 98 11.28 -6.29 10.00
CA ASN A 98 10.84 -5.39 8.93
C ASN A 98 9.68 -6.00 8.15
N HIS A 99 9.71 -7.31 7.87
CA HIS A 99 8.60 -8.02 7.23
C HIS A 99 7.33 -7.99 8.07
N ARG A 100 7.46 -8.15 9.39
CA ARG A 100 6.31 -8.11 10.32
C ARG A 100 5.72 -6.72 10.44
N VAL A 101 6.53 -5.69 10.49
CA VAL A 101 6.07 -4.29 10.52
C VAL A 101 5.34 -3.93 9.23
N LEU A 102 5.90 -4.31 8.07
CA LEU A 102 5.24 -4.11 6.78
C LEU A 102 3.94 -4.91 6.67
N ALA A 103 3.93 -6.16 7.15
CA ALA A 103 2.72 -6.99 7.19
C ALA A 103 1.63 -6.36 8.04
N ALA A 104 1.97 -5.82 9.21
CA ALA A 104 1.03 -5.10 10.09
C ALA A 104 0.48 -3.85 9.40
N PHE A 105 1.33 -3.06 8.78
CA PHE A 105 0.90 -1.86 8.04
C PHE A 105 -0.03 -2.21 6.88
N PHE A 106 0.35 -3.16 6.03
CA PHE A 106 -0.49 -3.59 4.91
C PHE A 106 -1.80 -4.24 5.40
N GLY A 107 -1.74 -5.02 6.47
CA GLY A 107 -2.92 -5.62 7.10
C GLY A 107 -3.91 -4.58 7.61
N LEU A 108 -3.43 -3.53 8.29
CA LEU A 108 -4.27 -2.43 8.77
C LEU A 108 -4.92 -1.66 7.61
N ILE A 109 -4.17 -1.39 6.54
CA ILE A 109 -4.74 -0.77 5.33
C ILE A 109 -5.80 -1.68 4.70
N ALA A 110 -5.55 -2.97 4.56
CA ALA A 110 -6.52 -3.92 4.02
C ALA A 110 -7.81 -3.96 4.86
N LEU A 111 -7.70 -4.01 6.18
CA LEU A 111 -8.85 -3.97 7.08
C LEU A 111 -9.63 -2.66 6.96
N GLY A 112 -8.94 -1.52 6.86
CA GLY A 112 -9.58 -0.22 6.63
C GLY A 112 -10.35 -0.17 5.30
N LEU A 113 -9.77 -0.73 4.23
CA LEU A 113 -10.44 -0.80 2.93
C LEU A 113 -11.63 -1.77 2.95
N ILE A 114 -11.53 -2.91 3.63
CA ILE A 114 -12.65 -3.84 3.81
C ILE A 114 -13.77 -3.17 4.61
N ALA A 115 -13.44 -2.48 5.70
CA ALA A 115 -14.42 -1.72 6.48
C ALA A 115 -15.12 -0.65 5.62
N ALA A 116 -14.37 0.05 4.77
CA ALA A 116 -14.94 1.02 3.82
C ALA A 116 -15.88 0.35 2.80
N MET A 117 -15.59 -0.88 2.34
CA MET A 117 -16.48 -1.64 1.45
C MET A 117 -17.77 -2.07 2.13
N VAL A 118 -17.70 -2.42 3.41
CA VAL A 118 -18.87 -2.83 4.21
C VAL A 118 -19.75 -1.62 4.56
N LEU A 119 -19.13 -0.47 4.83
CA LEU A 119 -19.79 0.78 5.24
C LEU A 119 -19.44 1.95 4.31
N PRO A 120 -19.78 1.87 3.01
CA PRO A 120 -19.33 2.88 2.04
C PRO A 120 -19.85 4.29 2.35
N ALA A 121 -21.07 4.41 2.86
CA ALA A 121 -21.61 5.71 3.27
C ALA A 121 -20.82 6.33 4.43
N GLY A 122 -20.41 5.53 5.41
CA GLY A 122 -19.58 5.97 6.52
C GLY A 122 -18.17 6.39 6.06
N ALA A 123 -17.59 5.62 5.14
CA ALA A 123 -16.26 5.90 4.60
C ALA A 123 -16.18 7.20 3.79
N LEU A 124 -17.31 7.61 3.19
CA LEU A 124 -17.43 8.84 2.42
C LEU A 124 -17.81 10.08 3.27
N GLN A 125 -18.11 9.90 4.56
CA GLN A 125 -18.35 11.02 5.46
C GLN A 125 -17.08 11.85 5.64
N LYS A 126 -17.26 13.16 5.80
CA LYS A 126 -16.15 14.06 6.08
C LYS A 126 -15.52 13.74 7.44
N ALA A 127 -14.20 13.62 7.45
CA ALA A 127 -13.43 13.45 8.69
C ALA A 127 -13.22 14.79 9.40
N TRP A 128 -13.25 15.89 8.66
CA TRP A 128 -13.27 17.30 9.12
C TRP A 128 -13.92 18.22 8.09
#